data_793487c19840fb6610c298aa05f56186
#
_entry.id   793487c19840fb6610c298aa05f56186
#
_cell.length_a   1.000
_cell.length_b   1.000
_cell.length_c   1.000
_cell.angle_alpha   90.00
_cell.angle_beta   90.00
_cell.angle_gamma   90.00
#
_symmetry.space_group_name_H-M   'P 1'
#
loop_
_entity.id
_entity.type
_entity.pdbx_description
1 polymer ?
#
loop_
_entity_poly.entity_id
_entity_poly.type
_entity_poly.pdbx_seq_one_letter_code
_entity_poly.pdbx_strand_id
1 'polypeptide(L)'
;MASRKEYEMLFRLNAQLGGNYSSTFKSAQDSIASMQKEMTSLSKAQSDISAYEKQQNAVEASRKKLESLQQQYDNIQREISETGEFSSVLENKLLSKQQQIDRTAASLSSQTAKLDQMGNSLREAGVDTENLTGESAKLGQQIDEIKVKQEEAADGADNFGTKASAAFSAVEQAIIAAGIAVALKEIADMYSDAIEASMEFESAMTGVAKTTDMSAEELAAMSSEIKDLSTEIPIVTEELAGIGETAGQLGIAKNDILDFSEVMAMLATATTMTAEEGATMLAQFANITRMDPKYYSNLASTIVDLGNNFATTEQKITNMSQGIAASASLAGMSEADMVALSTAVTSLGIETQAGATSMSKLISELMTAVETGEKLDEFATIANMSAQEFSQVWGNNAVDALQAFVLGLSDTERNGKSATVALTELGITETRMQRMVLSLANSGDLLNRTLDTSSKAWSENTALVKEAELRYGTSHSQLTMMENAYNNLKIAVGDN
;
A
#
# COMPACT_ATOMS: atom_id res chain seq x y z
N MET A 1 28.19 -0.52 7.52
CA MET A 1 27.43 -0.27 8.77
C MET A 1 28.44 -0.07 9.89
N ALA A 2 28.60 1.15 10.37
CA ALA A 2 29.38 1.42 11.55
C ALA A 2 28.62 0.88 12.77
N SER A 3 29.24 0.05 13.58
CA SER A 3 28.59 -0.57 14.73
C SER A 3 28.31 0.46 15.83
N ARG A 4 27.27 0.23 16.66
CA ARG A 4 26.94 1.03 17.84
C ARG A 4 28.17 1.34 18.72
N LYS A 5 29.16 0.45 18.76
CA LYS A 5 30.44 0.65 19.46
C LYS A 5 31.32 1.72 18.85
N GLU A 6 31.27 1.92 17.53
CA GLU A 6 32.05 2.97 16.84
C GLU A 6 31.45 4.35 17.09
N TYR A 7 30.14 4.48 17.18
CA TYR A 7 29.47 5.71 17.58
C TYR A 7 29.73 6.04 19.06
N GLU A 8 29.70 5.07 19.98
CA GLU A 8 30.06 5.28 21.39
C GLU A 8 31.55 5.66 21.55
N MET A 9 32.41 5.13 20.74
CA MET A 9 33.86 5.48 20.75
C MET A 9 34.04 6.92 20.24
N LEU A 10 33.33 7.32 19.18
CA LEU A 10 33.33 8.70 18.66
C LEU A 10 32.79 9.69 19.70
N PHE A 11 31.72 9.34 20.42
CA PHE A 11 31.13 10.20 21.45
C PHE A 11 32.04 10.34 22.68
N ARG A 12 32.69 9.25 23.13
CA ARG A 12 33.68 9.29 24.23
C ARG A 12 34.93 10.04 23.86
N LEU A 13 35.39 9.96 22.61
CA LEU A 13 36.52 10.76 22.11
C LEU A 13 36.19 12.25 22.11
N ASN A 14 34.96 12.61 21.76
CA ASN A 14 34.50 14.00 21.73
C ASN A 14 34.42 14.63 23.15
N ALA A 15 34.03 13.87 24.16
CA ALA A 15 34.02 14.31 25.55
C ALA A 15 35.41 14.47 26.17
N GLN A 16 36.44 13.78 25.63
CA GLN A 16 37.84 13.85 26.16
C GLN A 16 38.70 14.91 25.48
N LEU A 17 38.38 15.38 24.28
CA LEU A 17 39.25 16.21 23.46
C LEU A 17 38.91 17.71 23.44
N GLY A 18 37.96 18.20 24.21
CA GLY A 18 37.68 19.64 24.40
C GLY A 18 37.31 20.39 23.10
N GLY A 19 36.43 21.31 23.23
CA GLY A 19 35.79 22.36 22.39
C GLY A 19 36.10 22.56 20.90
N ASN A 20 37.20 22.09 20.37
CA ASN A 20 37.61 22.36 18.97
C ASN A 20 37.20 21.28 17.95
N TYR A 21 36.78 20.12 18.43
CA TYR A 21 36.28 19.02 17.57
C TYR A 21 34.90 19.32 16.97
N SER A 22 34.12 20.09 17.69
CA SER A 22 32.73 20.47 17.31
C SER A 22 32.64 21.15 15.94
N SER A 23 33.55 22.04 15.61
CA SER A 23 33.46 22.85 14.38
C SER A 23 33.83 22.08 13.09
N THR A 24 34.77 21.15 13.16
CA THR A 24 35.14 20.34 11.97
C THR A 24 34.14 19.22 11.73
N PHE A 25 33.59 18.66 12.80
CA PHE A 25 32.47 17.70 12.73
C PHE A 25 31.23 18.39 12.19
N LYS A 26 30.97 19.63 12.61
CA LYS A 26 29.87 20.46 12.10
C LYS A 26 30.03 20.74 10.61
N SER A 27 31.22 21.08 10.14
CA SER A 27 31.47 21.31 8.70
C SER A 27 31.32 20.05 7.85
N ALA A 28 31.64 18.86 8.39
CA ALA A 28 31.38 17.58 7.72
C ALA A 28 29.88 17.23 7.76
N GLN A 29 29.19 17.46 8.88
CA GLN A 29 27.75 17.30 8.99
C GLN A 29 26.99 18.28 8.08
N ASP A 30 27.41 19.55 8.02
CA ASP A 30 26.80 20.55 7.13
C ASP A 30 27.01 20.19 5.64
N SER A 31 28.15 19.60 5.29
CA SER A 31 28.41 19.09 3.94
C SER A 31 27.54 17.87 3.63
N ILE A 32 27.43 16.94 4.57
CA ILE A 32 26.54 15.77 4.43
C ILE A 32 25.08 16.21 4.37
N ALA A 33 24.63 17.10 5.25
CA ALA A 33 23.28 17.65 5.24
C ALA A 33 22.96 18.43 3.95
N SER A 34 23.94 19.18 3.43
CA SER A 34 23.80 19.86 2.13
C SER A 34 23.69 18.87 0.99
N MET A 35 24.50 17.82 0.95
CA MET A 35 24.44 16.75 -0.03
C MET A 35 23.11 15.99 0.07
N GLN A 36 22.61 15.73 1.26
CA GLN A 36 21.32 15.10 1.51
C GLN A 36 20.16 15.95 1.01
N LYS A 37 20.18 17.25 1.31
CA LYS A 37 19.15 18.19 0.82
C LYS A 37 19.17 18.30 -0.71
N GLU A 38 20.34 18.30 -1.30
CA GLU A 38 20.52 18.30 -2.76
C GLU A 38 20.01 16.97 -3.36
N MET A 39 20.33 15.82 -2.78
CA MET A 39 19.86 14.50 -3.20
C MET A 39 18.33 14.37 -3.08
N THR A 40 17.74 14.87 -1.98
CA THR A 40 16.28 14.92 -1.78
C THR A 40 15.61 15.78 -2.87
N SER A 41 16.20 16.95 -3.16
CA SER A 41 15.70 17.84 -4.22
C SER A 41 15.77 17.19 -5.60
N LEU A 42 16.86 16.50 -5.92
CA LEU A 42 17.08 15.80 -7.20
C LEU A 42 16.13 14.59 -7.33
N SER A 43 15.98 13.80 -6.29
CA SER A 43 15.05 12.65 -6.24
C SER A 43 13.59 13.09 -6.37
N LYS A 44 13.23 14.20 -5.72
CA LYS A 44 11.90 14.81 -5.87
C LYS A 44 11.67 15.26 -7.31
N ALA A 45 12.63 15.94 -7.92
CA ALA A 45 12.53 16.38 -9.31
C ALA A 45 12.38 15.19 -10.28
N GLN A 46 13.07 14.07 -10.02
CA GLN A 46 12.94 12.84 -10.80
C GLN A 46 11.55 12.19 -10.63
N SER A 47 11.02 12.18 -9.41
CA SER A 47 9.65 11.72 -9.12
C SER A 47 8.61 12.61 -9.80
N ASP A 48 8.80 13.93 -9.74
CA ASP A 48 7.90 14.90 -10.36
C ASP A 48 7.90 14.80 -11.90
N ILE A 49 9.05 14.48 -12.52
CA ILE A 49 9.16 14.16 -13.96
C ILE A 49 8.32 12.91 -14.28
N SER A 50 8.49 11.84 -13.54
CA SER A 50 7.72 10.61 -13.76
C SER A 50 6.21 10.81 -13.57
N ALA A 51 5.81 11.60 -12.58
CA ALA A 51 4.41 11.94 -12.35
C ALA A 51 3.85 12.81 -13.51
N TYR A 52 4.65 13.73 -14.03
CA TYR A 52 4.28 14.57 -15.19
C TYR A 52 4.09 13.73 -16.45
N GLU A 53 4.99 12.78 -16.75
CA GLU A 53 4.87 11.84 -17.87
C GLU A 53 3.60 10.97 -17.76
N LYS A 54 3.31 10.45 -16.57
CA LYS A 54 2.07 9.71 -16.31
C LYS A 54 0.83 10.56 -16.55
N GLN A 55 0.85 11.81 -16.09
CA GLN A 55 -0.25 12.75 -16.31
C GLN A 55 -0.41 13.10 -17.79
N GLN A 56 0.68 13.28 -18.54
CA GLN A 56 0.68 13.51 -19.98
C GLN A 56 0.05 12.34 -20.74
N ASN A 57 0.41 11.11 -20.38
CA ASN A 57 -0.18 9.90 -20.94
C ASN A 57 -1.69 9.79 -20.61
N ALA A 58 -2.09 10.18 -19.40
CA ALA A 58 -3.50 10.18 -19.00
C ALA A 58 -4.33 11.20 -19.78
N VAL A 59 -3.78 12.40 -20.03
CA VAL A 59 -4.39 13.44 -20.88
C VAL A 59 -4.56 12.93 -22.31
N GLU A 60 -3.51 12.31 -22.87
CA GLU A 60 -3.55 11.75 -24.23
C GLU A 60 -4.59 10.62 -24.36
N ALA A 61 -4.65 9.70 -23.38
CA ALA A 61 -5.65 8.64 -23.34
C ALA A 61 -7.08 9.20 -23.26
N SER A 62 -7.29 10.23 -22.43
CA SER A 62 -8.59 10.89 -22.28
C SER A 62 -9.00 11.63 -23.56
N ARG A 63 -8.05 12.25 -24.27
CA ARG A 63 -8.27 12.89 -25.56
C ARG A 63 -8.71 11.89 -26.63
N LYS A 64 -7.98 10.77 -26.77
CA LYS A 64 -8.35 9.67 -27.68
C LYS A 64 -9.72 9.08 -27.36
N LYS A 65 -10.03 8.93 -26.06
CA LYS A 65 -11.35 8.45 -25.62
C LYS A 65 -12.46 9.43 -26.00
N LEU A 66 -12.24 10.72 -25.82
CA LEU A 66 -13.20 11.77 -26.18
C LEU A 66 -13.48 11.75 -27.70
N GLU A 67 -12.43 11.68 -28.50
CA GLU A 67 -12.51 11.59 -29.96
C GLU A 67 -13.30 10.35 -30.41
N SER A 68 -13.01 9.18 -29.84
CA SER A 68 -13.77 7.95 -30.09
C SER A 68 -15.25 8.07 -29.70
N LEU A 69 -15.56 8.72 -28.60
CA LEU A 69 -16.95 8.95 -28.17
C LEU A 69 -17.69 9.90 -29.10
N GLN A 70 -17.02 10.96 -29.59
CA GLN A 70 -17.55 11.89 -30.59
C GLN A 70 -17.85 11.17 -31.92
N GLN A 71 -16.92 10.35 -32.40
CA GLN A 71 -17.15 9.53 -33.59
C GLN A 71 -18.37 8.59 -33.44
N GLN A 72 -18.51 7.94 -32.27
CA GLN A 72 -19.65 7.07 -32.00
C GLN A 72 -20.97 7.87 -31.92
N TYR A 73 -20.95 9.06 -31.38
CA TYR A 73 -22.10 9.98 -31.33
C TYR A 73 -22.51 10.39 -32.75
N ASP A 74 -21.54 10.83 -33.59
CA ASP A 74 -21.76 11.25 -34.96
C ASP A 74 -22.29 10.11 -35.84
N ASN A 75 -21.82 8.86 -35.61
CA ASN A 75 -22.32 7.69 -36.31
C ASN A 75 -23.78 7.41 -35.96
N ILE A 76 -24.19 7.52 -34.70
CA ILE A 76 -25.59 7.37 -34.29
C ILE A 76 -26.46 8.48 -34.89
N GLN A 77 -25.96 9.72 -34.90
CA GLN A 77 -26.68 10.83 -35.57
C GLN A 77 -26.86 10.59 -37.07
N ARG A 78 -25.84 10.06 -37.73
CA ARG A 78 -25.92 9.72 -39.16
C ARG A 78 -26.91 8.60 -39.40
N GLU A 79 -26.89 7.54 -38.59
CA GLU A 79 -27.86 6.44 -38.64
C GLU A 79 -29.31 6.94 -38.52
N ILE A 80 -29.58 7.86 -37.59
CA ILE A 80 -30.88 8.50 -37.44
C ILE A 80 -31.25 9.30 -38.68
N SER A 81 -30.30 10.04 -39.28
CA SER A 81 -30.59 10.90 -40.45
C SER A 81 -30.78 10.08 -41.74
N GLU A 82 -30.12 8.96 -41.90
CA GLU A 82 -30.19 8.09 -43.07
C GLU A 82 -31.41 7.17 -43.05
N THR A 83 -31.77 6.67 -41.88
CA THR A 83 -32.93 5.75 -41.75
C THR A 83 -34.26 6.46 -41.56
N GLY A 84 -34.27 7.73 -41.13
CA GLY A 84 -35.49 8.47 -40.78
C GLY A 84 -36.27 7.89 -39.59
N GLU A 85 -35.73 6.83 -38.95
CA GLU A 85 -36.35 6.17 -37.80
C GLU A 85 -35.79 6.78 -36.49
N PHE A 86 -36.63 7.61 -35.86
CA PHE A 86 -36.35 8.14 -34.52
C PHE A 86 -36.97 7.23 -33.47
N SER A 87 -36.20 6.21 -33.04
CA SER A 87 -36.67 5.30 -31.99
C SER A 87 -36.17 5.77 -30.60
N SER A 88 -36.97 5.53 -29.56
CA SER A 88 -36.61 5.84 -28.18
C SER A 88 -35.29 5.15 -27.75
N VAL A 89 -34.92 4.05 -28.40
CA VAL A 89 -33.64 3.33 -28.18
C VAL A 89 -32.47 4.12 -28.71
N LEU A 90 -32.57 4.71 -29.90
CA LEU A 90 -31.53 5.53 -30.50
C LEU A 90 -31.39 6.87 -29.76
N GLU A 91 -32.49 7.47 -29.33
CA GLU A 91 -32.48 8.66 -28.50
C GLU A 91 -31.75 8.44 -27.17
N ASN A 92 -32.05 7.34 -26.48
CA ASN A 92 -31.35 6.96 -25.24
C ASN A 92 -29.85 6.66 -25.44
N LYS A 93 -29.49 6.03 -26.57
CA LYS A 93 -28.09 5.81 -26.93
C LYS A 93 -27.38 7.15 -27.17
N LEU A 94 -28.02 8.08 -27.87
CA LEU A 94 -27.47 9.41 -28.18
C LEU A 94 -27.27 10.22 -26.89
N LEU A 95 -28.26 10.26 -26.02
CA LEU A 95 -28.20 10.90 -24.72
C LEU A 95 -27.10 10.30 -23.83
N SER A 96 -27.00 8.99 -23.80
CA SER A 96 -25.96 8.27 -23.05
C SER A 96 -24.55 8.62 -23.56
N LYS A 97 -24.36 8.71 -24.89
CA LYS A 97 -23.08 9.12 -25.49
C LYS A 97 -22.75 10.58 -25.20
N GLN A 98 -23.72 11.47 -25.28
CA GLN A 98 -23.55 12.87 -24.92
C GLN A 98 -23.09 13.02 -23.47
N GLN A 99 -23.73 12.31 -22.53
CA GLN A 99 -23.30 12.33 -21.12
C GLN A 99 -21.89 11.77 -20.90
N GLN A 100 -21.48 10.75 -21.68
CA GLN A 100 -20.10 10.23 -21.63
C GLN A 100 -19.10 11.23 -22.19
N ILE A 101 -19.45 11.94 -23.28
CA ILE A 101 -18.63 13.01 -23.86
C ILE A 101 -18.45 14.12 -22.84
N ASP A 102 -19.53 14.62 -22.24
CA ASP A 102 -19.48 15.71 -21.27
C ASP A 102 -18.61 15.37 -20.05
N ARG A 103 -18.79 14.15 -19.49
CA ARG A 103 -17.95 13.67 -18.38
C ARG A 103 -16.49 13.52 -18.78
N THR A 104 -16.22 13.00 -19.97
CA THR A 104 -14.85 12.80 -20.46
C THR A 104 -14.19 14.14 -20.75
N ALA A 105 -14.92 15.10 -21.31
CA ALA A 105 -14.45 16.46 -21.56
C ALA A 105 -14.13 17.20 -20.24
N ALA A 106 -15.00 17.09 -19.24
CA ALA A 106 -14.76 17.68 -17.92
C ALA A 106 -13.52 17.05 -17.25
N SER A 107 -13.38 15.73 -17.32
CA SER A 107 -12.20 15.02 -16.82
C SER A 107 -10.94 15.44 -17.56
N LEU A 108 -10.98 15.54 -18.89
CA LEU A 108 -9.85 16.00 -19.71
C LEU A 108 -9.43 17.43 -19.34
N SER A 109 -10.39 18.33 -19.15
CA SER A 109 -10.11 19.71 -18.72
C SER A 109 -9.39 19.75 -17.37
N SER A 110 -9.86 18.98 -16.40
CA SER A 110 -9.22 18.87 -15.08
C SER A 110 -7.81 18.26 -15.16
N GLN A 111 -7.65 17.20 -15.96
CA GLN A 111 -6.34 16.55 -16.16
C GLN A 111 -5.35 17.48 -16.88
N THR A 112 -5.81 18.27 -17.85
CA THR A 112 -4.98 19.26 -18.57
C THR A 112 -4.54 20.37 -17.62
N ALA A 113 -5.45 20.91 -16.82
CA ALA A 113 -5.11 21.94 -15.83
C ALA A 113 -4.06 21.45 -14.82
N LYS A 114 -4.19 20.18 -14.37
CA LYS A 114 -3.21 19.54 -13.50
C LYS A 114 -1.86 19.36 -14.22
N LEU A 115 -1.87 18.93 -15.48
CA LEU A 115 -0.65 18.81 -16.29
C LEU A 115 0.07 20.15 -16.44
N ASP A 116 -0.66 21.22 -16.72
CA ASP A 116 -0.11 22.58 -16.86
C ASP A 116 0.51 23.06 -15.54
N GLN A 117 -0.17 22.79 -14.41
CA GLN A 117 0.36 23.12 -13.09
C GLN A 117 1.67 22.36 -12.80
N MET A 118 1.71 21.07 -13.09
CA MET A 118 2.91 20.25 -12.91
C MET A 118 4.03 20.70 -13.83
N GLY A 119 3.74 21.02 -15.09
CA GLY A 119 4.71 21.55 -16.06
C GLY A 119 5.28 22.90 -15.63
N ASN A 120 4.46 23.78 -15.04
CA ASN A 120 4.93 25.04 -14.49
C ASN A 120 5.88 24.81 -13.31
N SER A 121 5.50 23.93 -12.38
CA SER A 121 6.34 23.61 -11.22
C SER A 121 7.69 22.99 -11.63
N LEU A 122 7.70 22.12 -12.63
CA LEU A 122 8.95 21.54 -13.18
C LEU A 122 9.83 22.61 -13.82
N ARG A 123 9.26 23.55 -14.60
CA ARG A 123 10.01 24.66 -15.21
C ARG A 123 10.55 25.63 -14.17
N GLU A 124 9.78 25.93 -13.13
CA GLU A 124 10.24 26.74 -11.99
C GLU A 124 11.40 26.05 -11.24
N ALA A 125 11.41 24.71 -11.19
CA ALA A 125 12.52 23.92 -10.68
C ALA A 125 13.71 23.80 -11.67
N GLY A 126 13.63 24.41 -12.84
CA GLY A 126 14.70 24.40 -13.84
C GLY A 126 14.75 23.15 -14.72
N VAL A 127 13.69 22.36 -14.73
CA VAL A 127 13.59 21.13 -15.55
C VAL A 127 13.01 21.47 -16.92
N ASP A 128 13.69 21.03 -17.98
CA ASP A 128 13.20 21.15 -19.35
C ASP A 128 12.10 20.12 -19.61
N THR A 129 10.85 20.59 -19.68
CA THR A 129 9.68 19.74 -19.91
C THR A 129 9.56 19.22 -21.35
N GLU A 130 10.38 19.71 -22.28
CA GLU A 130 10.43 19.22 -23.67
C GLU A 130 11.43 18.06 -23.83
N ASN A 131 12.39 17.91 -22.89
CA ASN A 131 13.39 16.85 -22.90
C ASN A 131 13.45 16.08 -21.57
N LEU A 132 12.35 15.53 -21.14
CA LEU A 132 12.24 14.84 -19.84
C LEU A 132 13.20 13.65 -19.70
N THR A 133 13.41 12.87 -20.77
CA THR A 133 14.34 11.74 -20.76
C THR A 133 15.78 12.22 -20.51
N GLY A 134 16.20 13.31 -21.14
CA GLY A 134 17.51 13.91 -20.93
C GLY A 134 17.67 14.49 -19.51
N GLU A 135 16.63 15.14 -19.01
CA GLU A 135 16.63 15.69 -17.66
C GLU A 135 16.65 14.58 -16.58
N SER A 136 15.86 13.52 -16.75
CA SER A 136 15.88 12.37 -15.86
C SER A 136 17.25 11.69 -15.84
N ALA A 137 17.93 11.58 -16.98
CA ALA A 137 19.28 11.01 -17.06
C ALA A 137 20.31 11.92 -16.35
N LYS A 138 20.23 13.26 -16.53
CA LYS A 138 21.09 14.20 -15.81
C LYS A 138 20.91 14.13 -14.30
N LEU A 139 19.66 14.07 -13.83
CA LEU A 139 19.34 13.96 -12.42
C LEU A 139 19.89 12.64 -11.85
N GLY A 140 19.77 11.53 -12.59
CA GLY A 140 20.36 10.25 -12.24
C GLY A 140 21.89 10.34 -12.08
N GLN A 141 22.58 10.96 -13.03
CA GLN A 141 24.03 11.17 -12.94
C GLN A 141 24.42 12.02 -11.73
N GLN A 142 23.69 13.11 -11.46
CA GLN A 142 23.98 13.95 -10.30
C GLN A 142 23.75 13.22 -8.98
N ILE A 143 22.72 12.38 -8.89
CA ILE A 143 22.47 11.52 -7.72
C ILE A 143 23.62 10.54 -7.52
N ASP A 144 24.11 9.89 -8.59
CA ASP A 144 25.23 8.96 -8.52
C ASP A 144 26.55 9.66 -8.16
N GLU A 145 26.79 10.88 -8.65
CA GLU A 145 27.94 11.70 -8.25
C GLU A 145 27.89 12.06 -6.75
N ILE A 146 26.71 12.36 -6.22
CA ILE A 146 26.54 12.65 -4.78
C ILE A 146 26.78 11.39 -3.95
N LYS A 147 26.34 10.20 -4.39
CA LYS A 147 26.61 8.93 -3.73
C LYS A 147 28.11 8.65 -3.65
N VAL A 148 28.84 8.83 -4.76
CA VAL A 148 30.31 8.65 -4.78
C VAL A 148 30.97 9.62 -3.81
N LYS A 149 30.57 10.89 -3.77
CA LYS A 149 31.11 11.86 -2.82
C LYS A 149 30.80 11.51 -1.35
N GLN A 150 29.63 10.88 -1.08
CA GLN A 150 29.30 10.38 0.25
C GLN A 150 30.17 9.18 0.65
N GLU A 151 30.43 8.25 -0.28
CA GLU A 151 31.35 7.14 -0.05
C GLU A 151 32.80 7.63 0.17
N GLU A 152 33.26 8.60 -0.63
CA GLU A 152 34.58 9.23 -0.45
C GLU A 152 34.68 10.00 0.89
N ALA A 153 33.58 10.61 1.34
CA ALA A 153 33.53 11.28 2.64
C ALA A 153 33.56 10.28 3.81
N ALA A 154 32.90 9.11 3.64
CA ALA A 154 32.97 8.01 4.62
C ALA A 154 34.35 7.37 4.70
N ASP A 155 34.98 7.10 3.55
CA ASP A 155 36.37 6.60 3.49
C ASP A 155 37.38 7.65 3.99
N GLY A 156 37.11 8.94 3.78
CA GLY A 156 37.88 10.04 4.32
C GLY A 156 37.83 10.14 5.85
N ALA A 157 36.70 9.74 6.47
CA ALA A 157 36.55 9.71 7.93
C ALA A 157 37.47 8.65 8.59
N ASP A 158 37.68 7.51 7.95
CA ASP A 158 38.60 6.47 8.44
C ASP A 158 40.09 6.89 8.35
N ASN A 159 40.46 7.73 7.36
CA ASN A 159 41.82 8.31 7.23
C ASN A 159 42.02 9.63 8.02
N PHE A 160 40.95 10.14 8.62
CA PHE A 160 40.93 11.46 9.25
C PHE A 160 41.73 11.53 10.54
N GLY A 161 41.90 10.42 11.27
CA GLY A 161 42.63 10.38 12.54
C GLY A 161 44.09 10.76 12.44
N THR A 162 44.69 10.68 11.26
CA THR A 162 46.11 10.98 11.04
C THR A 162 46.39 12.33 10.38
N LYS A 163 45.43 12.93 9.67
CA LYS A 163 45.61 14.22 8.98
C LYS A 163 44.93 15.43 9.69
N ALA A 164 44.05 15.15 10.64
CA ALA A 164 43.27 16.18 11.32
C ALA A 164 44.15 17.13 12.19
N SER A 165 45.24 16.65 12.76
CA SER A 165 46.07 17.47 13.66
C SER A 165 46.76 18.66 12.97
N ALA A 166 46.99 18.60 11.67
CA ALA A 166 47.67 19.69 10.93
C ALA A 166 46.65 20.73 10.36
N ALA A 167 45.40 20.35 10.09
CA ALA A 167 44.38 21.26 9.60
C ALA A 167 43.71 22.11 10.70
N PHE A 168 43.74 21.63 11.95
CA PHE A 168 43.07 22.27 13.10
C PHE A 168 43.62 23.66 13.44
N SER A 169 44.92 23.91 13.27
CA SER A 169 45.53 25.20 13.62
C SER A 169 45.12 26.35 12.69
N ALA A 170 44.76 26.06 11.43
CA ALA A 170 44.35 27.09 10.46
C ALA A 170 42.86 27.46 10.58
N VAL A 171 42.00 26.50 10.99
CA VAL A 171 40.56 26.72 11.15
C VAL A 171 40.26 27.47 12.45
N GLU A 172 41.03 27.24 13.50
CA GLU A 172 40.91 27.92 14.80
C GLU A 172 41.01 29.44 14.68
N GLN A 173 41.87 29.93 13.79
CA GLN A 173 42.05 31.38 13.56
C GLN A 173 40.90 32.01 12.74
N ALA A 174 40.22 31.25 11.89
CA ALA A 174 39.11 31.73 11.07
C ALA A 174 37.77 31.82 11.85
N ILE A 175 37.56 30.97 12.84
CA ILE A 175 36.34 30.90 13.65
C ILE A 175 36.24 32.04 14.68
N ILE A 176 37.36 32.51 15.20
CA ILE A 176 37.41 33.63 16.13
C ILE A 176 36.97 34.94 15.46
N ALA A 177 37.09 35.04 14.13
CA ALA A 177 36.74 36.22 13.35
C ALA A 177 35.26 36.27 12.92
N ALA A 178 34.51 35.17 12.94
CA ALA A 178 33.12 35.08 12.47
C ALA A 178 32.14 34.81 13.61
N GLY A 179 32.12 35.66 14.57
CA GLY A 179 31.01 35.94 15.54
C GLY A 179 30.26 34.75 16.18
N ILE A 180 30.52 34.53 17.45
CA ILE A 180 29.83 33.63 18.39
C ILE A 180 28.27 33.69 18.31
N ALA A 181 27.70 34.77 17.82
CA ALA A 181 26.23 34.98 17.80
C ALA A 181 25.49 34.08 16.78
N VAL A 182 26.11 33.71 15.64
CA VAL A 182 25.48 32.85 14.63
C VAL A 182 25.48 31.40 15.10
N ALA A 183 26.58 30.94 15.70
CA ALA A 183 26.68 29.59 16.24
C ALA A 183 25.71 29.32 17.42
N LEU A 184 25.46 30.30 18.26
CA LEU A 184 24.49 30.18 19.36
C LEU A 184 23.04 30.11 18.88
N LYS A 185 22.70 30.82 17.80
CA LYS A 185 21.36 30.73 17.21
C LYS A 185 21.11 29.36 16.58
N GLU A 186 22.06 28.84 15.80
CA GLU A 186 21.95 27.53 15.16
C GLU A 186 21.91 26.39 16.19
N ILE A 187 22.65 26.49 17.30
CA ILE A 187 22.56 25.55 18.42
C ILE A 187 21.17 25.62 19.07
N ALA A 188 20.64 26.83 19.28
CA ALA A 188 19.30 27.00 19.84
C ALA A 188 18.21 26.45 18.92
N ASP A 189 18.34 26.67 17.62
CA ASP A 189 17.41 26.13 16.61
C ASP A 189 17.49 24.59 16.59
N MET A 190 18.68 24.00 16.62
CA MET A 190 18.85 22.53 16.72
C MET A 190 18.26 21.94 18.02
N TYR A 191 18.40 22.64 19.14
CA TYR A 191 17.78 22.21 20.42
C TYR A 191 16.25 22.32 20.35
N SER A 192 15.72 23.38 19.73
CA SER A 192 14.30 23.55 19.50
C SER A 192 13.72 22.42 18.64
N ASP A 193 14.39 22.09 17.52
CA ASP A 193 13.99 21.00 16.63
C ASP A 193 14.08 19.62 17.31
N ALA A 194 15.06 19.43 18.20
CA ALA A 194 15.20 18.18 18.95
C ALA A 194 14.09 18.03 20.00
N ILE A 195 13.74 19.12 20.70
CA ILE A 195 12.63 19.13 21.66
C ILE A 195 11.31 18.90 20.93
N GLU A 196 11.08 19.52 19.77
CA GLU A 196 9.87 19.35 18.96
C GLU A 196 9.73 17.89 18.52
N ALA A 197 10.77 17.27 17.95
CA ALA A 197 10.75 15.88 17.54
C ALA A 197 10.51 14.91 18.73
N SER A 198 11.12 15.17 19.89
CA SER A 198 10.87 14.40 21.12
C SER A 198 9.41 14.51 21.57
N MET A 199 8.84 15.73 21.58
CA MET A 199 7.44 15.96 21.97
C MET A 199 6.45 15.30 21.01
N GLU A 200 6.71 15.34 19.70
CA GLU A 200 5.86 14.69 18.69
C GLU A 200 5.88 13.17 18.88
N PHE A 201 7.06 12.59 19.05
CA PHE A 201 7.18 11.16 19.29
C PHE A 201 6.60 10.75 20.66
N GLU A 202 6.81 11.51 21.73
CA GLU A 202 6.19 11.29 23.05
C GLU A 202 4.65 11.34 22.94
N SER A 203 4.12 12.28 22.16
CA SER A 203 2.68 12.37 21.90
C SER A 203 2.15 11.13 21.18
N ALA A 204 2.85 10.64 20.16
CA ALA A 204 2.48 9.42 19.45
C ALA A 204 2.54 8.19 20.37
N MET A 205 3.60 8.04 21.18
CA MET A 205 3.73 6.96 22.15
C MET A 205 2.70 7.06 23.30
N THR A 206 2.23 8.27 23.63
CA THR A 206 1.10 8.45 24.55
C THR A 206 -0.19 7.87 23.96
N GLY A 207 -0.39 7.94 22.65
CA GLY A 207 -1.48 7.26 21.94
C GLY A 207 -1.43 5.74 22.15
N VAL A 208 -0.26 5.14 21.96
CA VAL A 208 -0.04 3.71 22.24
C VAL A 208 -0.34 3.37 23.71
N ALA A 209 0.18 4.16 24.64
CA ALA A 209 -0.05 3.95 26.07
C ALA A 209 -1.53 3.99 26.49
N LYS A 210 -2.34 4.86 25.87
CA LYS A 210 -3.78 4.95 26.14
C LYS A 210 -4.59 3.77 25.67
N THR A 211 -4.12 3.09 24.64
CA THR A 211 -4.85 2.01 23.96
C THR A 211 -4.37 0.63 24.39
N THR A 212 -3.29 0.58 25.17
CA THR A 212 -2.66 -0.65 25.65
C THR A 212 -2.45 -0.60 27.16
N ASP A 213 -2.51 -1.74 27.83
CA ASP A 213 -2.18 -1.85 29.26
C ASP A 213 -0.67 -2.09 29.46
N MET A 214 0.19 -1.34 28.77
CA MET A 214 1.64 -1.45 28.90
C MET A 214 2.13 -0.73 30.16
N SER A 215 3.08 -1.36 30.86
CA SER A 215 3.85 -0.69 31.91
C SER A 215 4.80 0.36 31.30
N ALA A 216 5.35 1.24 32.12
CA ALA A 216 6.33 2.22 31.65
C ALA A 216 7.56 1.58 31.03
N GLU A 217 8.00 0.42 31.58
CA GLU A 217 9.13 -0.34 31.04
C GLU A 217 8.79 -0.99 29.69
N GLU A 218 7.59 -1.55 29.53
CA GLU A 218 7.12 -2.14 28.26
C GLU A 218 6.97 -1.05 27.18
N LEU A 219 6.43 0.13 27.57
CA LEU A 219 6.30 1.26 26.67
C LEU A 219 7.66 1.81 26.20
N ALA A 220 8.63 1.89 27.12
CA ALA A 220 9.99 2.29 26.79
C ALA A 220 10.69 1.30 25.86
N ALA A 221 10.49 -0.01 26.05
CA ALA A 221 10.98 -1.04 25.17
C ALA A 221 10.36 -0.89 23.77
N MET A 222 9.04 -0.79 23.67
CA MET A 222 8.34 -0.58 22.40
C MET A 222 8.78 0.71 21.70
N SER A 223 8.97 1.79 22.43
CA SER A 223 9.52 3.05 21.91
C SER A 223 10.90 2.87 21.25
N SER A 224 11.77 2.07 21.86
CA SER A 224 13.08 1.74 21.28
C SER A 224 12.93 0.90 20.01
N GLU A 225 12.07 -0.12 20.03
CA GLU A 225 11.83 -1.01 18.90
C GLU A 225 11.19 -0.29 17.70
N ILE A 226 10.25 0.65 17.95
CA ILE A 226 9.67 1.50 16.90
C ILE A 226 10.75 2.41 16.26
N LYS A 227 11.65 2.99 17.07
CA LYS A 227 12.77 3.78 16.56
C LYS A 227 13.73 2.92 15.72
N ASP A 228 14.04 1.72 16.17
CA ASP A 228 14.88 0.79 15.43
C ASP A 228 14.20 0.39 14.11
N LEU A 229 12.92 0.01 14.15
CA LEU A 229 12.12 -0.36 12.98
C LEU A 229 12.03 0.77 11.95
N SER A 230 11.92 2.02 12.36
CA SER A 230 11.88 3.18 11.45
C SER A 230 13.17 3.36 10.65
N THR A 231 14.28 2.78 11.08
CA THR A 231 15.53 2.78 10.32
C THR A 231 15.64 1.65 9.30
N GLU A 232 14.76 0.67 9.37
CA GLU A 232 14.71 -0.49 8.48
C GLU A 232 13.55 -0.40 7.48
N ILE A 233 12.46 0.29 7.86
CA ILE A 233 11.26 0.48 7.03
C ILE A 233 11.12 1.98 6.68
N PRO A 234 10.82 2.35 5.42
CA PRO A 234 10.73 3.74 4.99
C PRO A 234 9.40 4.40 5.37
N ILE A 235 9.03 4.31 6.65
CA ILE A 235 7.87 4.96 7.27
C ILE A 235 8.39 5.78 8.45
N VAL A 236 7.87 6.99 8.63
CA VAL A 236 8.33 7.87 9.69
C VAL A 236 7.99 7.31 11.08
N THR A 237 8.86 7.60 12.04
CA THR A 237 8.79 7.00 13.39
C THR A 237 7.44 7.24 14.09
N GLU A 238 6.88 8.44 13.93
CA GLU A 238 5.59 8.83 14.48
C GLU A 238 4.42 8.06 13.82
N GLU A 239 4.51 7.80 12.52
CA GLU A 239 3.50 6.99 11.82
C GLU A 239 3.55 5.53 12.26
N LEU A 240 4.75 4.97 12.50
CA LEU A 240 4.89 3.62 13.08
C LEU A 240 4.27 3.56 14.49
N ALA A 241 4.47 4.58 15.32
CA ALA A 241 3.80 4.68 16.61
C ALA A 241 2.27 4.79 16.46
N GLY A 242 1.78 5.56 15.46
CA GLY A 242 0.36 5.66 15.13
C GLY A 242 -0.27 4.32 14.69
N ILE A 243 0.47 3.48 13.97
CA ILE A 243 0.04 2.10 13.66
C ILE A 243 -0.11 1.30 14.96
N GLY A 244 0.85 1.44 15.90
CA GLY A 244 0.80 0.79 17.22
C GLY A 244 -0.41 1.26 18.06
N GLU A 245 -0.74 2.55 18.05
CA GLU A 245 -1.95 3.08 18.67
C GLU A 245 -3.22 2.47 18.08
N THR A 246 -3.30 2.43 16.73
CA THR A 246 -4.42 1.83 16.00
C THR A 246 -4.57 0.34 16.34
N ALA A 247 -3.45 -0.40 16.40
CA ALA A 247 -3.43 -1.79 16.81
C ALA A 247 -4.01 -1.98 18.22
N GLY A 248 -3.61 -1.15 19.18
CA GLY A 248 -4.14 -1.15 20.54
C GLY A 248 -5.65 -0.85 20.57
N GLN A 249 -6.12 0.16 19.84
CA GLN A 249 -7.56 0.49 19.73
C GLN A 249 -8.40 -0.67 19.16
N LEU A 250 -7.82 -1.44 18.25
CA LEU A 250 -8.46 -2.59 17.62
C LEU A 250 -8.37 -3.87 18.45
N GLY A 251 -7.73 -3.82 19.63
CA GLY A 251 -7.66 -4.91 20.58
C GLY A 251 -6.56 -5.93 20.29
N ILE A 252 -5.55 -5.58 19.50
CA ILE A 252 -4.34 -6.39 19.31
C ILE A 252 -3.63 -6.50 20.67
N ALA A 253 -3.24 -7.72 21.04
CA ALA A 253 -2.54 -7.93 22.29
C ALA A 253 -1.19 -7.22 22.31
N LYS A 254 -0.80 -6.63 23.45
CA LYS A 254 0.41 -5.79 23.56
C LYS A 254 1.69 -6.44 23.03
N ASN A 255 1.80 -7.76 23.18
CA ASN A 255 2.97 -8.51 22.72
C ASN A 255 3.01 -8.70 21.19
N ASP A 256 1.88 -8.49 20.50
CA ASP A 256 1.75 -8.67 19.05
C ASP A 256 1.72 -7.34 18.31
N ILE A 257 1.71 -6.20 19.04
CA ILE A 257 1.56 -4.86 18.43
C ILE A 257 2.74 -4.53 17.51
N LEU A 258 3.97 -4.83 17.92
CA LEU A 258 5.14 -4.52 17.12
C LEU A 258 5.17 -5.31 15.82
N ASP A 259 4.99 -6.64 15.91
CA ASP A 259 4.94 -7.53 14.74
C ASP A 259 3.80 -7.13 13.80
N PHE A 260 2.64 -6.78 14.36
CA PHE A 260 1.52 -6.25 13.58
C PHE A 260 1.88 -4.92 12.91
N SER A 261 2.53 -4.00 13.62
CA SER A 261 2.92 -2.69 13.09
C SER A 261 3.94 -2.84 11.94
N GLU A 262 4.88 -3.76 12.07
CA GLU A 262 5.84 -4.10 11.02
C GLU A 262 5.13 -4.60 9.75
N VAL A 263 4.21 -5.57 9.90
CA VAL A 263 3.42 -6.11 8.78
C VAL A 263 2.60 -5.01 8.10
N MET A 264 1.97 -4.10 8.87
CA MET A 264 1.17 -3.00 8.31
C MET A 264 2.05 -1.96 7.62
N ALA A 265 3.22 -1.66 8.17
CA ALA A 265 4.20 -0.79 7.56
C ALA A 265 4.72 -1.35 6.21
N MET A 266 5.03 -2.64 6.17
CA MET A 266 5.38 -3.33 4.93
C MET A 266 4.22 -3.29 3.91
N LEU A 267 2.98 -3.53 4.36
CA LEU A 267 1.80 -3.51 3.50
C LEU A 267 1.54 -2.12 2.90
N ALA A 268 1.67 -1.07 3.69
CA ALA A 268 1.56 0.31 3.22
C ALA A 268 2.65 0.66 2.19
N THR A 269 3.86 0.17 2.40
CA THR A 269 4.95 0.37 1.44
C THR A 269 4.75 -0.44 0.17
N ALA A 270 4.26 -1.68 0.28
CA ALA A 270 4.08 -2.60 -0.84
C ALA A 270 2.85 -2.27 -1.71
N THR A 271 1.82 -1.63 -1.15
CA THR A 271 0.52 -1.39 -1.79
C THR A 271 0.19 0.10 -1.92
N THR A 272 -1.04 0.39 -2.33
CA THR A 272 -1.59 1.76 -2.35
C THR A 272 -2.43 2.08 -1.12
N MET A 273 -2.55 1.16 -0.17
CA MET A 273 -3.27 1.37 1.10
C MET A 273 -2.38 2.16 2.06
N THR A 274 -3.00 3.02 2.87
CA THR A 274 -2.29 3.61 4.01
C THR A 274 -2.10 2.56 5.11
N ALA A 275 -1.10 2.76 5.96
CA ALA A 275 -0.85 1.86 7.08
C ALA A 275 -2.07 1.76 8.02
N GLU A 276 -2.76 2.88 8.28
CA GLU A 276 -3.98 2.92 9.10
C GLU A 276 -5.16 2.18 8.45
N GLU A 277 -5.37 2.35 7.14
CA GLU A 277 -6.39 1.59 6.40
C GLU A 277 -6.10 0.09 6.46
N GLY A 278 -4.86 -0.32 6.18
CA GLY A 278 -4.43 -1.71 6.25
C GLY A 278 -4.62 -2.28 7.66
N ALA A 279 -4.16 -1.56 8.69
CA ALA A 279 -4.29 -1.96 10.09
C ALA A 279 -5.76 -2.16 10.49
N THR A 280 -6.61 -1.17 10.18
CA THR A 280 -8.04 -1.25 10.51
C THR A 280 -8.72 -2.45 9.84
N MET A 281 -8.49 -2.63 8.54
CA MET A 281 -9.13 -3.71 7.78
C MET A 281 -8.66 -5.09 8.22
N LEU A 282 -7.35 -5.30 8.38
CA LEU A 282 -6.80 -6.60 8.74
C LEU A 282 -7.14 -6.97 10.18
N ALA A 283 -7.09 -6.03 11.12
CA ALA A 283 -7.47 -6.30 12.50
C ALA A 283 -8.98 -6.62 12.64
N GLN A 284 -9.86 -5.90 11.93
CA GLN A 284 -11.29 -6.20 11.91
C GLN A 284 -11.57 -7.56 11.28
N PHE A 285 -10.89 -7.89 10.17
CA PHE A 285 -10.99 -9.21 9.55
C PHE A 285 -10.55 -10.30 10.52
N ALA A 286 -9.38 -10.15 11.16
CA ALA A 286 -8.85 -11.10 12.14
C ALA A 286 -9.78 -11.26 13.35
N ASN A 287 -10.38 -10.18 13.84
CA ASN A 287 -11.34 -10.22 14.94
C ASN A 287 -12.62 -11.00 14.56
N ILE A 288 -13.12 -10.85 13.34
CA ILE A 288 -14.30 -11.56 12.84
C ILE A 288 -13.99 -13.06 12.67
N THR A 289 -12.85 -13.39 12.06
CA THR A 289 -12.44 -14.78 11.79
C THR A 289 -11.82 -15.47 13.01
N ARG A 290 -11.45 -14.71 14.04
CA ARG A 290 -10.65 -15.15 15.20
C ARG A 290 -9.29 -15.71 14.79
N MET A 291 -8.70 -15.09 13.78
CA MET A 291 -7.38 -15.46 13.26
C MET A 291 -6.30 -15.28 14.34
N ASP A 292 -5.41 -16.25 14.43
CA ASP A 292 -4.24 -16.15 15.31
C ASP A 292 -3.30 -15.03 14.83
N PRO A 293 -2.83 -14.12 15.69
CA PRO A 293 -1.94 -13.01 15.33
C PRO A 293 -0.71 -13.40 14.50
N LYS A 294 -0.14 -14.56 14.72
CA LYS A 294 0.99 -15.08 13.93
C LYS A 294 0.74 -15.18 12.43
N TYR A 295 -0.53 -15.12 11.97
CA TYR A 295 -0.91 -15.20 10.56
C TYR A 295 -1.15 -13.85 9.88
N TYR A 296 -0.93 -12.71 10.56
CA TYR A 296 -1.06 -11.41 9.91
C TYR A 296 -0.15 -11.27 8.69
N SER A 297 1.10 -11.74 8.80
CA SER A 297 2.05 -11.73 7.67
C SER A 297 1.57 -12.62 6.52
N ASN A 298 1.03 -13.82 6.81
CA ASN A 298 0.49 -14.71 5.78
C ASN A 298 -0.70 -14.07 5.05
N LEU A 299 -1.62 -13.44 5.80
CA LEU A 299 -2.77 -12.75 5.22
C LEU A 299 -2.32 -11.59 4.32
N ALA A 300 -1.45 -10.72 4.82
CA ALA A 300 -0.95 -9.58 4.05
C ALA A 300 -0.17 -10.02 2.80
N SER A 301 0.69 -11.05 2.94
CA SER A 301 1.44 -11.64 1.83
C SER A 301 0.52 -12.23 0.76
N THR A 302 -0.55 -12.91 1.18
CA THR A 302 -1.55 -13.47 0.27
C THR A 302 -2.31 -12.38 -0.48
N ILE A 303 -2.69 -11.30 0.19
CA ILE A 303 -3.37 -10.15 -0.42
C ILE A 303 -2.47 -9.49 -1.48
N VAL A 304 -1.19 -9.30 -1.17
CA VAL A 304 -0.21 -8.71 -2.10
C VAL A 304 0.00 -9.61 -3.31
N ASP A 305 0.20 -10.91 -3.12
CA ASP A 305 0.39 -11.85 -4.23
C ASP A 305 -0.83 -11.88 -5.16
N LEU A 306 -2.02 -11.92 -4.60
CA LEU A 306 -3.25 -11.90 -5.37
C LEU A 306 -3.48 -10.56 -6.07
N GLY A 307 -3.17 -9.43 -5.44
CA GLY A 307 -3.23 -8.11 -6.06
C GLY A 307 -2.30 -7.97 -7.26
N ASN A 308 -1.10 -8.56 -7.18
CA ASN A 308 -0.11 -8.55 -8.25
C ASN A 308 -0.47 -9.47 -9.43
N ASN A 309 -1.22 -10.57 -9.19
CA ASN A 309 -1.45 -11.61 -10.21
C ASN A 309 -2.85 -11.57 -10.83
N PHE A 310 -3.80 -10.81 -10.28
CA PHE A 310 -5.18 -10.74 -10.77
C PHE A 310 -5.63 -9.31 -11.06
N ALA A 311 -6.69 -9.16 -11.86
CA ALA A 311 -7.20 -7.86 -12.32
C ALA A 311 -8.03 -7.13 -11.25
N THR A 312 -7.45 -6.94 -10.07
CA THR A 312 -8.07 -6.28 -8.91
C THR A 312 -7.04 -5.41 -8.18
N THR A 313 -7.34 -4.96 -6.98
CA THR A 313 -6.40 -4.25 -6.12
C THR A 313 -6.48 -4.83 -4.70
N GLU A 314 -5.38 -4.74 -3.96
CA GLU A 314 -5.27 -5.22 -2.58
C GLU A 314 -6.39 -4.62 -1.70
N GLN A 315 -6.69 -3.33 -1.86
CA GLN A 315 -7.77 -2.67 -1.16
C GLN A 315 -9.15 -3.27 -1.45
N LYS A 316 -9.45 -3.62 -2.73
CA LYS A 316 -10.71 -4.28 -3.09
C LYS A 316 -10.80 -5.69 -2.53
N ILE A 317 -9.69 -6.44 -2.60
CA ILE A 317 -9.58 -7.78 -2.03
C ILE A 317 -9.89 -7.71 -0.53
N THR A 318 -9.21 -6.84 0.19
CA THR A 318 -9.33 -6.71 1.66
C THR A 318 -10.73 -6.28 2.07
N ASN A 319 -11.30 -5.25 1.42
CA ASN A 319 -12.67 -4.77 1.69
C ASN A 319 -13.72 -5.88 1.45
N MET A 320 -13.57 -6.64 0.39
CA MET A 320 -14.51 -7.71 0.10
C MET A 320 -14.35 -8.88 1.06
N SER A 321 -13.11 -9.24 1.41
CA SER A 321 -12.81 -10.30 2.39
C SER A 321 -13.43 -9.97 3.74
N GLN A 322 -13.30 -8.74 4.21
CA GLN A 322 -13.97 -8.26 5.42
C GLN A 322 -15.50 -8.40 5.32
N GLY A 323 -16.08 -8.06 4.17
CA GLY A 323 -17.52 -8.13 3.96
C GLY A 323 -18.09 -9.55 3.95
N ILE A 324 -17.30 -10.58 3.60
CA ILE A 324 -17.73 -11.99 3.62
C ILE A 324 -17.26 -12.74 4.87
N ALA A 325 -16.34 -12.15 5.67
CA ALA A 325 -15.65 -12.82 6.76
C ALA A 325 -16.59 -13.54 7.73
N ALA A 326 -17.69 -12.92 8.13
CA ALA A 326 -18.63 -13.48 9.10
C ALA A 326 -19.32 -14.76 8.58
N SER A 327 -19.88 -14.73 7.36
CA SER A 327 -20.56 -15.87 6.76
C SER A 327 -19.57 -16.98 6.38
N ALA A 328 -18.41 -16.63 5.85
CA ALA A 328 -17.38 -17.58 5.46
C ALA A 328 -16.73 -18.27 6.69
N SER A 329 -16.49 -17.52 7.77
CA SER A 329 -16.00 -18.09 9.03
C SER A 329 -17.00 -19.05 9.66
N LEU A 330 -18.30 -18.73 9.64
CA LEU A 330 -19.37 -19.64 10.09
C LEU A 330 -19.43 -20.92 9.24
N ALA A 331 -19.15 -20.81 7.94
CA ALA A 331 -19.09 -21.96 7.04
C ALA A 331 -17.77 -22.78 7.19
N GLY A 332 -16.83 -22.34 8.06
CA GLY A 332 -15.56 -23.03 8.28
C GLY A 332 -14.51 -22.82 7.16
N MET A 333 -14.67 -21.77 6.35
CA MET A 333 -13.69 -21.41 5.33
C MET A 333 -12.45 -20.80 5.99
N SER A 334 -11.26 -21.08 5.44
CA SER A 334 -10.01 -20.46 5.88
C SER A 334 -9.90 -19.00 5.41
N GLU A 335 -9.03 -18.22 6.04
CA GLU A 335 -8.74 -16.84 5.64
C GLU A 335 -8.22 -16.79 4.20
N ALA A 336 -7.39 -17.76 3.81
CA ALA A 336 -6.90 -17.90 2.44
C ALA A 336 -8.04 -18.09 1.42
N ASP A 337 -9.04 -18.92 1.76
CA ASP A 337 -10.22 -19.12 0.91
C ASP A 337 -11.05 -17.85 0.76
N MET A 338 -11.24 -17.12 1.87
CA MET A 338 -11.97 -15.84 1.87
C MET A 338 -11.31 -14.81 0.95
N VAL A 339 -9.99 -14.70 1.02
CA VAL A 339 -9.21 -13.77 0.18
C VAL A 339 -9.24 -14.21 -1.28
N ALA A 340 -9.17 -15.51 -1.56
CA ALA A 340 -9.30 -16.07 -2.91
C ALA A 340 -10.66 -15.78 -3.55
N LEU A 341 -11.75 -16.04 -2.82
CA LEU A 341 -13.12 -15.74 -3.28
C LEU A 341 -13.30 -14.25 -3.56
N SER A 342 -12.78 -13.40 -2.67
CA SER A 342 -12.81 -11.96 -2.82
C SER A 342 -12.05 -11.50 -4.06
N THR A 343 -10.89 -12.10 -4.32
CA THR A 343 -10.08 -11.83 -5.52
C THR A 343 -10.81 -12.24 -6.78
N ALA A 344 -11.41 -13.43 -6.81
CA ALA A 344 -12.15 -13.91 -7.96
C ALA A 344 -13.31 -12.95 -8.33
N VAL A 345 -14.11 -12.54 -7.35
CA VAL A 345 -15.27 -11.65 -7.58
C VAL A 345 -14.84 -10.25 -8.00
N THR A 346 -13.85 -9.67 -7.32
CA THR A 346 -13.39 -8.30 -7.62
C THR A 346 -12.64 -8.21 -8.95
N SER A 347 -11.98 -9.30 -9.39
CA SER A 347 -11.32 -9.39 -10.71
C SER A 347 -12.32 -9.36 -11.86
N LEU A 348 -13.57 -9.73 -11.64
CA LEU A 348 -14.67 -9.64 -12.61
C LEU A 348 -15.26 -8.23 -12.72
N GLY A 349 -14.72 -7.25 -12.00
CA GLY A 349 -15.23 -5.88 -12.00
C GLY A 349 -16.56 -5.71 -11.27
N ILE A 350 -16.91 -6.66 -10.40
CA ILE A 350 -18.08 -6.57 -9.53
C ILE A 350 -17.75 -5.58 -8.41
N GLU A 351 -18.69 -4.67 -8.14
CA GLU A 351 -18.52 -3.69 -7.07
C GLU A 351 -18.39 -4.41 -5.71
N THR A 352 -17.43 -3.99 -4.90
CA THR A 352 -16.95 -4.73 -3.71
C THR A 352 -18.07 -5.00 -2.71
N GLN A 353 -18.88 -3.99 -2.35
CA GLN A 353 -19.95 -4.16 -1.36
C GLN A 353 -21.10 -5.04 -1.89
N ALA A 354 -21.45 -4.87 -3.16
CA ALA A 354 -22.48 -5.70 -3.80
C ALA A 354 -22.00 -7.14 -3.94
N GLY A 355 -20.72 -7.34 -4.28
CA GLY A 355 -20.08 -8.65 -4.35
C GLY A 355 -20.04 -9.34 -2.99
N ALA A 356 -19.61 -8.64 -1.95
CA ALA A 356 -19.56 -9.16 -0.59
C ALA A 356 -20.95 -9.57 -0.08
N THR A 357 -21.97 -8.73 -0.26
CA THR A 357 -23.36 -9.04 0.12
C THR A 357 -23.88 -10.28 -0.61
N SER A 358 -23.63 -10.36 -1.92
CA SER A 358 -24.08 -11.48 -2.75
C SER A 358 -23.37 -12.78 -2.41
N MET A 359 -22.05 -12.73 -2.15
CA MET A 359 -21.26 -13.90 -1.75
C MET A 359 -21.63 -14.38 -0.36
N SER A 360 -21.79 -13.48 0.62
CA SER A 360 -22.25 -13.81 1.97
C SER A 360 -23.60 -14.51 1.95
N LYS A 361 -24.51 -14.03 1.11
CA LYS A 361 -25.83 -14.64 0.93
C LYS A 361 -25.73 -16.02 0.29
N LEU A 362 -24.87 -16.20 -0.74
CA LEU A 362 -24.65 -17.51 -1.36
C LEU A 362 -24.08 -18.52 -0.35
N ILE A 363 -23.10 -18.12 0.43
CA ILE A 363 -22.52 -18.96 1.48
C ILE A 363 -23.59 -19.36 2.50
N SER A 364 -24.44 -18.42 2.92
CA SER A 364 -25.55 -18.70 3.87
C SER A 364 -26.61 -19.61 3.29
N GLU A 365 -26.97 -19.49 2.01
CA GLU A 365 -27.92 -20.37 1.33
C GLU A 365 -27.39 -21.80 1.25
N LEU A 366 -26.11 -21.97 0.87
CA LEU A 366 -25.44 -23.27 0.83
C LEU A 366 -25.35 -23.90 2.23
N MET A 367 -24.96 -23.13 3.23
CA MET A 367 -24.90 -23.59 4.62
C MET A 367 -26.27 -24.04 5.11
N THR A 368 -27.32 -23.26 4.86
CA THR A 368 -28.70 -23.60 5.21
C THR A 368 -29.15 -24.88 4.51
N ALA A 369 -28.84 -25.04 3.23
CA ALA A 369 -29.18 -26.25 2.47
C ALA A 369 -28.51 -27.49 3.09
N VAL A 370 -27.26 -27.39 3.47
CA VAL A 370 -26.53 -28.51 4.12
C VAL A 370 -27.09 -28.82 5.51
N GLU A 371 -27.43 -27.81 6.30
CA GLU A 371 -27.94 -27.99 7.68
C GLU A 371 -29.37 -28.50 7.71
N THR A 372 -30.24 -28.03 6.82
CA THR A 372 -31.67 -28.37 6.84
C THR A 372 -32.06 -29.48 5.88
N GLY A 373 -31.24 -29.75 4.87
CA GLY A 373 -31.54 -30.62 3.73
C GLY A 373 -32.45 -29.96 2.68
N GLU A 374 -32.93 -28.74 2.91
CA GLU A 374 -33.80 -28.05 1.95
C GLU A 374 -32.99 -27.62 0.73
N LYS A 375 -33.40 -28.00 -0.48
CA LYS A 375 -32.71 -27.73 -1.76
C LYS A 375 -31.28 -28.34 -1.87
N LEU A 376 -30.91 -29.18 -0.94
CA LEU A 376 -29.57 -29.79 -0.93
C LEU A 376 -29.35 -30.67 -2.15
N ASP A 377 -30.38 -31.44 -2.57
CA ASP A 377 -30.31 -32.30 -3.76
C ASP A 377 -30.08 -31.48 -5.04
N GLU A 378 -30.69 -30.30 -5.11
CA GLU A 378 -30.59 -29.39 -6.27
C GLU A 378 -29.18 -28.76 -6.33
N PHE A 379 -28.66 -28.25 -5.20
CA PHE A 379 -27.30 -27.72 -5.14
C PHE A 379 -26.26 -28.81 -5.48
N ALA A 380 -26.41 -30.00 -4.89
CA ALA A 380 -25.53 -31.12 -5.11
C ALA A 380 -25.56 -31.61 -6.57
N THR A 381 -26.76 -31.68 -7.18
CA THR A 381 -26.91 -32.04 -8.60
C THR A 381 -26.13 -31.10 -9.51
N ILE A 382 -26.24 -29.78 -9.26
CA ILE A 382 -25.47 -28.79 -10.02
C ILE A 382 -23.98 -28.98 -9.82
N ALA A 383 -23.53 -29.23 -8.58
CA ALA A 383 -22.15 -29.50 -8.24
C ALA A 383 -21.64 -30.86 -8.77
N ASN A 384 -22.49 -31.68 -9.42
CA ASN A 384 -22.20 -33.02 -9.89
C ASN A 384 -21.86 -34.00 -8.75
N MET A 385 -22.57 -33.88 -7.65
CA MET A 385 -22.45 -34.70 -6.44
C MET A 385 -23.81 -35.24 -6.01
N SER A 386 -23.81 -36.27 -5.21
CA SER A 386 -24.99 -36.62 -4.40
C SER A 386 -25.12 -35.63 -3.23
N ALA A 387 -26.33 -35.49 -2.64
CA ALA A 387 -26.54 -34.66 -1.45
C ALA A 387 -25.60 -35.05 -0.30
N GLN A 388 -25.38 -36.34 -0.10
CA GLN A 388 -24.47 -36.84 0.93
C GLN A 388 -23.01 -36.45 0.64
N GLU A 389 -22.53 -36.57 -0.60
CA GLU A 389 -21.18 -36.16 -0.99
C GLU A 389 -21.00 -34.63 -0.84
N PHE A 390 -21.99 -33.86 -1.30
CA PHE A 390 -21.96 -32.41 -1.16
C PHE A 390 -21.86 -31.98 0.31
N SER A 391 -22.68 -32.57 1.19
CA SER A 391 -22.61 -32.32 2.64
C SER A 391 -21.26 -32.72 3.25
N GLN A 392 -20.67 -33.82 2.79
CA GLN A 392 -19.33 -34.26 3.26
C GLN A 392 -18.23 -33.31 2.78
N VAL A 393 -18.26 -32.90 1.52
CA VAL A 393 -17.30 -31.92 0.97
C VAL A 393 -17.45 -30.61 1.70
N TRP A 394 -18.67 -30.11 1.88
CA TRP A 394 -18.93 -28.88 2.65
C TRP A 394 -18.41 -28.95 4.08
N GLY A 395 -18.65 -30.04 4.77
CA GLY A 395 -18.19 -30.25 6.16
C GLY A 395 -16.67 -30.38 6.30
N ASN A 396 -15.99 -30.82 5.24
CA ASN A 396 -14.52 -30.91 5.21
C ASN A 396 -13.87 -29.59 4.77
N ASN A 397 -14.41 -28.99 3.71
CA ASN A 397 -13.96 -27.73 3.14
C ASN A 397 -15.10 -27.06 2.37
N ALA A 398 -15.75 -26.08 2.95
CA ALA A 398 -16.93 -25.43 2.38
C ALA A 398 -16.63 -24.75 1.04
N VAL A 399 -15.40 -24.26 0.83
CA VAL A 399 -15.02 -23.61 -0.43
C VAL A 399 -14.99 -24.59 -1.59
N ASP A 400 -14.64 -25.85 -1.38
CA ASP A 400 -14.61 -26.87 -2.45
C ASP A 400 -16.04 -27.18 -2.95
N ALA A 401 -16.99 -27.25 -2.03
CA ALA A 401 -18.41 -27.43 -2.39
C ALA A 401 -18.97 -26.22 -3.13
N LEU A 402 -18.65 -25.00 -2.67
CA LEU A 402 -19.02 -23.75 -3.33
C LEU A 402 -18.40 -23.69 -4.75
N GLN A 403 -17.14 -24.02 -4.88
CA GLN A 403 -16.43 -24.08 -6.16
C GLN A 403 -17.07 -25.09 -7.13
N ALA A 404 -17.36 -26.29 -6.66
CA ALA A 404 -18.03 -27.33 -7.46
C ALA A 404 -19.43 -26.88 -7.93
N PHE A 405 -20.19 -26.20 -7.06
CA PHE A 405 -21.47 -25.61 -7.40
C PHE A 405 -21.32 -24.53 -8.48
N VAL A 406 -20.41 -23.56 -8.29
CA VAL A 406 -20.20 -22.47 -9.25
C VAL A 406 -19.75 -23.00 -10.61
N LEU A 407 -18.78 -23.92 -10.63
CA LEU A 407 -18.30 -24.52 -11.89
C LEU A 407 -19.38 -25.37 -12.56
N GLY A 408 -20.18 -26.09 -11.77
CA GLY A 408 -21.28 -26.90 -12.28
C GLY A 408 -22.37 -26.11 -12.97
N LEU A 409 -22.59 -24.85 -12.58
CA LEU A 409 -23.54 -23.96 -13.25
C LEU A 409 -23.19 -23.66 -14.71
N SER A 410 -21.93 -23.72 -15.10
CA SER A 410 -21.50 -23.49 -16.49
C SER A 410 -21.83 -24.68 -17.41
N ASP A 411 -22.07 -25.86 -16.87
CA ASP A 411 -22.39 -27.08 -17.63
C ASP A 411 -23.89 -27.18 -17.93
N THR A 412 -24.33 -26.38 -18.91
CA THR A 412 -25.76 -26.35 -19.32
C THR A 412 -26.20 -27.60 -20.03
N GLU A 413 -25.29 -28.34 -20.67
CA GLU A 413 -25.61 -29.59 -21.34
C GLU A 413 -25.98 -30.68 -20.33
N ARG A 414 -25.19 -30.81 -19.28
CA ARG A 414 -25.45 -31.76 -18.19
C ARG A 414 -26.67 -31.37 -17.40
N ASN A 415 -26.84 -30.09 -17.07
CA ASN A 415 -27.96 -29.59 -16.26
C ASN A 415 -29.28 -29.60 -17.02
N GLY A 416 -29.29 -29.71 -18.34
CA GLY A 416 -30.50 -29.69 -19.19
C GLY A 416 -31.28 -28.37 -19.15
N LYS A 417 -30.71 -27.33 -18.54
CA LYS A 417 -31.30 -26.00 -18.36
C LYS A 417 -30.21 -24.93 -18.25
N SER A 418 -30.57 -23.69 -18.54
CA SER A 418 -29.64 -22.60 -18.39
C SER A 418 -29.31 -22.35 -16.91
N ALA A 419 -28.10 -21.84 -16.63
CA ALA A 419 -27.66 -21.49 -15.28
C ALA A 419 -28.64 -20.51 -14.59
N THR A 420 -29.23 -19.56 -15.31
CA THR A 420 -30.24 -18.62 -14.77
C THR A 420 -31.49 -19.36 -14.29
N VAL A 421 -31.98 -20.36 -15.04
CA VAL A 421 -33.13 -21.16 -14.63
C VAL A 421 -32.78 -21.98 -13.40
N ALA A 422 -31.61 -22.61 -13.36
CA ALA A 422 -31.14 -23.38 -12.23
C ALA A 422 -31.07 -22.51 -10.95
N LEU A 423 -30.51 -21.30 -11.02
CA LEU A 423 -30.47 -20.37 -9.91
C LEU A 423 -31.87 -19.93 -9.44
N THR A 424 -32.80 -19.71 -10.39
CA THR A 424 -34.18 -19.33 -10.07
C THR A 424 -34.92 -20.44 -9.32
N GLU A 425 -34.76 -21.69 -9.72
CA GLU A 425 -35.34 -22.88 -9.05
C GLU A 425 -34.77 -23.05 -7.63
N LEU A 426 -33.49 -22.74 -7.41
CA LEU A 426 -32.87 -22.68 -6.09
C LEU A 426 -33.41 -21.53 -5.23
N GLY A 427 -34.24 -20.62 -5.82
CA GLY A 427 -34.73 -19.42 -5.12
C GLY A 427 -33.72 -18.25 -5.12
N ILE A 428 -32.62 -18.39 -5.83
CA ILE A 428 -31.65 -17.30 -6.04
C ILE A 428 -32.20 -16.41 -7.18
N THR A 429 -33.09 -15.50 -6.82
CA THR A 429 -33.81 -14.62 -7.78
C THR A 429 -33.27 -13.19 -7.79
N GLU A 430 -32.43 -12.83 -6.83
CA GLU A 430 -31.87 -11.48 -6.72
C GLU A 430 -30.85 -11.23 -7.84
N THR A 431 -31.12 -10.21 -8.66
CA THR A 431 -30.35 -9.91 -9.87
C THR A 431 -28.83 -9.74 -9.60
N ARG A 432 -28.46 -9.10 -8.49
CA ARG A 432 -27.04 -8.88 -8.15
C ARG A 432 -26.34 -10.19 -7.82
N MET A 433 -27.00 -11.06 -7.05
CA MET A 433 -26.49 -12.37 -6.68
C MET A 433 -26.39 -13.29 -7.92
N GLN A 434 -27.45 -13.36 -8.74
CA GLN A 434 -27.40 -14.11 -10.01
C GLN A 434 -26.25 -13.63 -10.90
N ARG A 435 -26.11 -12.30 -11.07
CA ARG A 435 -25.04 -11.72 -11.87
C ARG A 435 -23.66 -12.11 -11.36
N MET A 436 -23.43 -12.06 -10.04
CA MET A 436 -22.15 -12.45 -9.44
C MET A 436 -21.85 -13.94 -9.70
N VAL A 437 -22.79 -14.83 -9.38
CA VAL A 437 -22.61 -16.28 -9.53
C VAL A 437 -22.42 -16.67 -10.99
N LEU A 438 -23.22 -16.12 -11.91
CA LEU A 438 -23.08 -16.37 -13.35
C LEU A 438 -21.76 -15.82 -13.90
N SER A 439 -21.28 -14.68 -13.41
CA SER A 439 -19.98 -14.14 -13.81
C SER A 439 -18.85 -15.04 -13.36
N LEU A 440 -18.89 -15.58 -12.15
CA LEU A 440 -17.93 -16.56 -11.66
C LEU A 440 -18.00 -17.87 -12.46
N ALA A 441 -19.20 -18.41 -12.68
CA ALA A 441 -19.39 -19.63 -13.47
C ALA A 441 -18.84 -19.52 -14.91
N ASN A 442 -18.97 -18.34 -15.53
CA ASN A 442 -18.48 -18.10 -16.90
C ASN A 442 -17.04 -17.58 -16.96
N SER A 443 -16.36 -17.45 -15.84
CA SER A 443 -14.98 -16.91 -15.78
C SER A 443 -13.88 -17.94 -16.12
N GLY A 444 -14.25 -19.14 -16.55
CA GLY A 444 -13.31 -20.21 -16.83
C GLY A 444 -12.65 -20.74 -15.56
N ASP A 445 -11.34 -20.74 -15.51
CA ASP A 445 -10.56 -21.27 -14.39
C ASP A 445 -10.19 -20.21 -13.34
N LEU A 446 -10.78 -19.01 -13.40
CA LEU A 446 -10.41 -17.89 -12.53
C LEU A 446 -10.53 -18.27 -11.03
N LEU A 447 -11.65 -18.88 -10.64
CA LEU A 447 -11.89 -19.28 -9.25
C LEU A 447 -10.84 -20.31 -8.78
N ASN A 448 -10.53 -21.32 -9.63
CA ASN A 448 -9.49 -22.31 -9.31
C ASN A 448 -8.14 -21.63 -9.11
N ARG A 449 -7.76 -20.76 -10.05
CA ARG A 449 -6.49 -20.05 -10.01
C ARG A 449 -6.36 -19.14 -8.78
N THR A 450 -7.43 -18.46 -8.38
CA THR A 450 -7.38 -17.62 -7.18
C THR A 450 -7.24 -18.44 -5.90
N LEU A 451 -7.91 -19.60 -5.81
CA LEU A 451 -7.79 -20.53 -4.69
C LEU A 451 -6.37 -21.14 -4.60
N ASP A 452 -5.85 -21.63 -5.73
CA ASP A 452 -4.51 -22.21 -5.80
C ASP A 452 -3.43 -21.17 -5.45
N THR A 453 -3.53 -19.96 -6.03
CA THR A 453 -2.58 -18.87 -5.76
C THR A 453 -2.65 -18.45 -4.30
N SER A 454 -3.83 -18.31 -3.75
CA SER A 454 -4.04 -17.92 -2.35
C SER A 454 -3.47 -18.93 -1.38
N SER A 455 -3.78 -20.21 -1.57
CA SER A 455 -3.26 -21.31 -0.73
C SER A 455 -1.73 -21.39 -0.77
N LYS A 456 -1.15 -21.21 -1.96
CA LYS A 456 0.30 -21.17 -2.16
C LYS A 456 0.92 -19.95 -1.48
N ALA A 457 0.39 -18.76 -1.73
CA ALA A 457 0.88 -17.50 -1.15
C ALA A 457 0.79 -17.53 0.39
N TRP A 458 -0.29 -18.09 0.93
CA TRP A 458 -0.45 -18.28 2.37
C TRP A 458 0.65 -19.17 2.96
N SER A 459 0.94 -20.27 2.30
CA SER A 459 1.96 -21.23 2.78
C SER A 459 3.39 -20.72 2.61
N GLU A 460 3.68 -20.02 1.50
CA GLU A 460 5.00 -19.45 1.21
C GLU A 460 5.31 -18.20 2.03
N ASN A 461 4.32 -17.37 2.31
CA ASN A 461 4.41 -16.12 3.08
C ASN A 461 5.61 -15.24 2.69
N THR A 462 5.80 -15.00 1.39
CA THR A 462 7.00 -14.29 0.90
C THR A 462 6.70 -13.07 0.03
N ALA A 463 5.46 -12.94 -0.46
CA ALA A 463 5.13 -11.90 -1.45
C ALA A 463 5.22 -10.49 -0.84
N LEU A 464 4.74 -10.30 0.40
CA LEU A 464 4.82 -9.02 1.10
C LEU A 464 6.26 -8.56 1.26
N VAL A 465 7.12 -9.44 1.79
CA VAL A 465 8.53 -9.10 2.04
C VAL A 465 9.25 -8.78 0.73
N LYS A 466 9.04 -9.59 -0.32
CA LYS A 466 9.65 -9.35 -1.63
C LYS A 466 9.23 -8.01 -2.24
N GLU A 467 7.94 -7.67 -2.18
CA GLU A 467 7.44 -6.40 -2.70
C GLU A 467 7.97 -5.22 -1.86
N ALA A 468 7.97 -5.36 -0.53
CA ALA A 468 8.51 -4.36 0.38
C ALA A 468 10.02 -4.14 0.14
N GLU A 469 10.82 -5.20 0.03
CA GLU A 469 12.27 -5.11 -0.24
C GLU A 469 12.57 -4.39 -1.58
N LEU A 470 11.78 -4.68 -2.63
CA LEU A 470 11.89 -3.97 -3.90
C LEU A 470 11.65 -2.46 -3.73
N ARG A 471 10.66 -2.08 -2.91
CA ARG A 471 10.35 -0.68 -2.59
C ARG A 471 11.40 -0.04 -1.70
N TYR A 472 11.92 -0.77 -0.70
CA TYR A 472 12.99 -0.28 0.20
C TYR A 472 14.27 0.04 -0.54
N GLY A 473 14.58 -0.69 -1.62
CA GLY A 473 15.73 -0.43 -2.48
C GLY A 473 15.66 0.87 -3.29
N THR A 474 14.52 1.58 -3.30
CA THR A 474 14.41 2.85 -4.02
C THR A 474 15.16 3.97 -3.29
N SER A 475 15.71 4.92 -4.05
CA SER A 475 16.40 6.08 -3.47
C SER A 475 15.52 6.90 -2.52
N HIS A 476 14.22 6.96 -2.78
CA HIS A 476 13.26 7.63 -1.89
C HIS A 476 13.15 6.92 -0.55
N SER A 477 12.96 5.59 -0.56
CA SER A 477 12.87 4.80 0.66
C SER A 477 14.16 4.86 1.49
N GLN A 478 15.32 4.81 0.84
CA GLN A 478 16.62 4.93 1.50
C GLN A 478 16.80 6.30 2.17
N LEU A 479 16.32 7.37 1.53
CA LEU A 479 16.31 8.71 2.11
C LEU A 479 15.38 8.79 3.33
N THR A 480 14.17 8.26 3.25
CA THR A 480 13.23 8.24 4.37
C THR A 480 13.83 7.51 5.58
N MET A 481 14.42 6.34 5.39
CA MET A 481 15.08 5.60 6.48
C MET A 481 16.25 6.38 7.10
N MET A 482 17.01 7.12 6.28
CA MET A 482 18.09 7.97 6.78
C MET A 482 17.55 9.21 7.53
N GLU A 483 16.47 9.82 7.04
CA GLU A 483 15.78 10.90 7.74
C GLU A 483 15.22 10.41 9.08
N ASN A 484 14.67 9.21 9.13
CA ASN A 484 14.22 8.58 10.37
C ASN A 484 15.37 8.37 11.37
N ALA A 485 16.51 7.86 10.90
CA ALA A 485 17.69 7.70 11.74
C ALA A 485 18.18 9.04 12.33
N TYR A 486 18.12 10.11 11.53
CA TYR A 486 18.43 11.46 11.99
C TYR A 486 17.38 11.99 12.97
N ASN A 487 16.10 11.74 12.71
CA ASN A 487 15.01 12.13 13.62
C ASN A 487 15.09 11.39 14.97
N ASN A 488 15.40 10.10 14.94
CA ASN A 488 15.64 9.31 16.16
C ASN A 488 16.81 9.85 17.00
N LEU A 489 17.85 10.40 16.35
CA LEU A 489 18.93 11.09 17.04
C LEU A 489 18.42 12.39 17.71
N LYS A 490 17.57 13.18 17.04
CA LYS A 490 16.95 14.39 17.61
C LYS A 490 16.09 14.02 18.83
N ILE A 491 15.25 12.99 18.71
CA ILE A 491 14.41 12.50 19.81
C ILE A 491 15.29 12.13 21.01
N ALA A 492 16.39 11.38 20.80
CA ALA A 492 17.31 11.00 21.87
C ALA A 492 18.02 12.20 22.52
N VAL A 493 18.24 13.29 21.80
CA VAL A 493 18.79 14.55 22.33
C VAL A 493 17.75 15.35 23.07
N GLY A 494 16.50 15.37 22.59
CA GLY A 494 15.38 16.08 23.23
C GLY A 494 14.90 15.44 24.52
N ASP A 495 15.06 14.11 24.65
CA ASP A 495 14.70 13.32 25.84
C ASP A 495 15.70 13.52 27.01
N ASN A 496 16.86 14.14 26.80
CA ASN A 496 17.90 14.42 27.81
C ASN A 496 17.92 15.89 28.25
#